data_83a04e9955ac70fc16d4543f60919183
#
_entry.id   83a04e9955ac70fc16d4543f60919183
#
_cell.length_a   1.000
_cell.length_b   1.000
_cell.length_c   1.000
_cell.angle_alpha   90.00
_cell.angle_beta   90.00
_cell.angle_gamma   90.00
#
_symmetry.space_group_name_H-M   'P 1'
#
loop_
_entity.id
_entity.type
_entity.pdbx_description
1 polymer ?
#
loop_
_entity_poly.entity_id
_entity_poly.type
_entity_poly.pdbx_seq_one_letter_code
_entity_poly.pdbx_strand_id
1 'polypeptide(L)'
;MTSPLRKAGTQHAVLAGFLGWTLDAFDFFVIVFLYDTLSREFSVSKKAIIFTTTATLAFRPLGALLFGVLSDRFGRRIPLMANVIYFSIIELACGFAPNYTVFLILRALFGIGMGGEWGVGASLAMEAAPPRWRGILSGILQSGYSIGYLLAAIAARTVLPIWGWRPMFWLGALPALLALYIRTKVPESEAWQQHRAESMGHLLRVVATNWKRFIYLAVLMTLMACLSHGTQDLYPDFLREIHKLSASRVADIAVLYNLAAVVGAVIFGALSERAGRRKGMVAALGLCFLVIPLWAFGAGLLAILLAPVLMQMGVQGAWGVIPVHLNELAADTARGLMPGLAYQLGILFASPTNTVEFVLREHFGYQWALAGFEIGTILLLALLLWRGAEARGKSFLRSAAPD
;
A
#
# COMPACT_ATOMS: atom_id res chain seq x y z
N MET A 1 -12.57 -30.66 -7.18
CA MET A 1 -12.06 -30.60 -5.78
C MET A 1 -10.60 -30.19 -5.79
N THR A 2 -10.22 -29.07 -5.17
CA THR A 2 -8.79 -28.66 -5.08
C THR A 2 -8.08 -29.55 -4.07
N SER A 3 -6.89 -30.10 -4.43
CA SER A 3 -6.11 -30.93 -3.51
C SER A 3 -5.76 -30.20 -2.21
N PRO A 4 -5.61 -30.90 -1.06
CA PRO A 4 -5.19 -30.29 0.21
C PRO A 4 -3.87 -29.52 0.11
N LEU A 5 -2.92 -29.99 -0.71
CA LEU A 5 -1.63 -29.33 -0.98
C LEU A 5 -1.79 -27.99 -1.68
N ARG A 6 -2.77 -27.86 -2.58
CA ARG A 6 -3.06 -26.59 -3.27
C ARG A 6 -3.70 -25.57 -2.32
N LYS A 7 -4.53 -26.02 -1.36
CA LYS A 7 -5.06 -25.13 -0.31
C LYS A 7 -3.97 -24.60 0.62
N ALA A 8 -3.06 -25.47 1.04
CA ALA A 8 -1.93 -25.08 1.90
C ALA A 8 -1.00 -24.09 1.19
N GLY A 9 -0.66 -24.31 -0.09
CA GLY A 9 0.15 -23.39 -0.88
C GLY A 9 -0.46 -21.99 -1.00
N THR A 10 -1.79 -21.90 -1.24
CA THR A 10 -2.51 -20.63 -1.26
C THR A 10 -2.41 -19.87 0.07
N GLN A 11 -2.62 -20.56 1.18
CA GLN A 11 -2.56 -19.94 2.51
C GLN A 11 -1.17 -19.37 2.79
N HIS A 12 -0.11 -20.13 2.48
CA HIS A 12 1.26 -19.68 2.68
C HIS A 12 1.63 -18.50 1.77
N ALA A 13 1.19 -18.47 0.51
CA ALA A 13 1.45 -17.37 -0.41
C ALA A 13 0.75 -16.07 0.02
N VAL A 14 -0.53 -16.15 0.41
CA VAL A 14 -1.28 -14.99 0.91
C VAL A 14 -0.71 -14.48 2.22
N LEU A 15 -0.36 -15.39 3.14
CA LEU A 15 0.25 -15.01 4.42
C LEU A 15 1.61 -14.34 4.20
N ALA A 16 2.43 -14.85 3.27
CA ALA A 16 3.71 -14.24 2.94
C ALA A 16 3.56 -12.82 2.40
N GLY A 17 2.64 -12.60 1.44
CA GLY A 17 2.36 -11.26 0.92
C GLY A 17 1.76 -10.32 1.99
N PHE A 18 0.87 -10.81 2.84
CA PHE A 18 0.30 -10.03 3.94
C PHE A 18 1.36 -9.63 4.97
N LEU A 19 2.19 -10.57 5.43
CA LEU A 19 3.25 -10.30 6.39
C LEU A 19 4.34 -9.40 5.80
N GLY A 20 4.72 -9.62 4.53
CA GLY A 20 5.67 -8.77 3.83
C GLY A 20 5.18 -7.32 3.82
N TRP A 21 3.96 -7.08 3.34
CA TRP A 21 3.37 -5.76 3.30
C TRP A 21 3.16 -5.13 4.69
N THR A 22 2.82 -5.93 5.70
CA THR A 22 2.67 -5.46 7.09
C THR A 22 4.01 -4.99 7.67
N LEU A 23 5.07 -5.78 7.47
CA LEU A 23 6.38 -5.48 8.01
C LEU A 23 7.05 -4.31 7.26
N ASP A 24 6.87 -4.25 5.94
CA ASP A 24 7.32 -3.12 5.11
C ASP A 24 6.64 -1.81 5.54
N ALA A 25 5.34 -1.84 5.78
CA ALA A 25 4.59 -0.70 6.31
C ALA A 25 5.05 -0.32 7.74
N PHE A 26 5.31 -1.31 8.60
CA PHE A 26 5.89 -1.06 9.93
C PHE A 26 7.20 -0.28 9.84
N ASP A 27 8.14 -0.75 9.04
CA ASP A 27 9.47 -0.14 8.85
C ASP A 27 9.37 1.27 8.25
N PHE A 28 8.41 1.48 7.35
CA PHE A 28 8.13 2.80 6.81
C PHE A 28 7.58 3.76 7.87
N PHE A 29 6.67 3.30 8.73
CA PHE A 29 6.03 4.18 9.71
C PHE A 29 6.86 4.41 10.96
N VAL A 30 7.82 3.55 11.28
CA VAL A 30 8.74 3.74 12.41
C VAL A 30 9.37 5.13 12.39
N ILE A 31 9.84 5.61 11.23
CA ILE A 31 10.49 6.91 11.13
C ILE A 31 9.54 8.08 11.42
N VAL A 32 8.26 7.94 11.13
CA VAL A 32 7.25 9.00 11.37
C VAL A 32 7.16 9.32 12.87
N PHE A 33 7.26 8.29 13.71
CA PHE A 33 7.27 8.45 15.18
C PHE A 33 8.62 8.94 15.72
N LEU A 34 9.67 8.95 14.90
CA LEU A 34 11.03 9.27 15.29
C LEU A 34 11.52 10.64 14.81
N TYR A 35 10.73 11.42 14.07
CA TYR A 35 11.16 12.68 13.46
C TYR A 35 11.84 13.62 14.46
N ASP A 36 11.24 13.85 15.64
CA ASP A 36 11.79 14.76 16.65
C ASP A 36 13.02 14.15 17.39
N THR A 37 13.03 12.84 17.56
CA THR A 37 14.13 12.13 18.20
C THR A 37 15.37 12.14 17.31
N LEU A 38 15.21 11.79 16.01
CA LEU A 38 16.30 11.74 15.05
C LEU A 38 16.84 13.15 14.72
N SER A 39 15.96 14.17 14.70
CA SER A 39 16.36 15.58 14.54
C SER A 39 17.34 16.00 15.62
N ARG A 40 17.08 15.64 16.88
CA ARG A 40 17.98 15.90 18.01
C ARG A 40 19.23 15.05 17.96
N GLU A 41 19.11 13.75 17.68
CA GLU A 41 20.25 12.82 17.61
C GLU A 41 21.29 13.23 16.57
N PHE A 42 20.84 13.56 15.36
CA PHE A 42 21.74 13.96 14.26
C PHE A 42 22.04 15.45 14.22
N SER A 43 21.51 16.24 15.15
CA SER A 43 21.68 17.70 15.22
C SER A 43 21.30 18.40 13.88
N VAL A 44 20.22 17.97 13.26
CA VAL A 44 19.67 18.53 12.01
C VAL A 44 18.23 19.01 12.22
N SER A 45 17.73 19.83 11.29
CA SER A 45 16.33 20.27 11.35
C SER A 45 15.38 19.10 11.19
N LYS A 46 14.18 19.18 11.80
CA LYS A 46 13.10 18.19 11.59
C LYS A 46 12.75 18.04 10.12
N LYS A 47 12.81 19.13 9.34
CA LYS A 47 12.61 19.11 7.88
C LYS A 47 13.62 18.20 7.17
N ALA A 48 14.87 18.16 7.61
CA ALA A 48 15.88 17.27 7.06
C ALA A 48 15.52 15.79 7.32
N ILE A 49 15.01 15.45 8.51
CA ILE A 49 14.57 14.07 8.79
C ILE A 49 13.34 13.72 7.97
N ILE A 50 12.35 14.60 7.83
CA ILE A 50 11.19 14.39 6.96
C ILE A 50 11.63 14.16 5.50
N PHE A 51 12.66 14.86 5.05
CA PHE A 51 13.23 14.66 3.70
C PHE A 51 13.74 13.22 3.47
N THR A 52 14.16 12.50 4.50
CA THR A 52 14.55 11.08 4.36
C THR A 52 13.36 10.20 3.97
N THR A 53 12.15 10.53 4.43
CA THR A 53 10.91 9.85 3.98
C THR A 53 10.61 10.18 2.51
N THR A 54 10.79 11.42 2.09
CA THR A 54 10.68 11.83 0.68
C THR A 54 11.67 11.06 -0.18
N ALA A 55 12.93 10.92 0.27
CA ALA A 55 13.94 10.13 -0.43
C ALA A 55 13.51 8.65 -0.54
N THR A 56 13.00 8.05 0.54
CA THR A 56 12.44 6.69 0.50
C THR A 56 11.37 6.56 -0.59
N LEU A 57 10.39 7.45 -0.61
CA LEU A 57 9.29 7.41 -1.59
C LEU A 57 9.78 7.63 -3.04
N ALA A 58 10.76 8.51 -3.25
CA ALA A 58 11.30 8.80 -4.58
C ALA A 58 12.04 7.60 -5.22
N PHE A 59 12.65 6.74 -4.41
CA PHE A 59 13.37 5.56 -4.88
C PHE A 59 12.49 4.30 -5.05
N ARG A 60 11.25 4.30 -4.57
CA ARG A 60 10.33 3.17 -4.71
C ARG A 60 10.06 2.74 -6.15
N PRO A 61 9.87 3.62 -7.15
CA PRO A 61 9.68 3.20 -8.54
C PRO A 61 10.86 2.39 -9.10
N LEU A 62 12.10 2.68 -8.68
CA LEU A 62 13.27 1.90 -9.06
C LEU A 62 13.21 0.48 -8.52
N GLY A 63 12.76 0.33 -7.27
CA GLY A 63 12.54 -0.98 -6.65
C GLY A 63 11.46 -1.78 -7.35
N ALA A 64 10.32 -1.14 -7.65
CA ALA A 64 9.24 -1.80 -8.40
C ALA A 64 9.70 -2.26 -9.79
N LEU A 65 10.50 -1.45 -10.48
CA LEU A 65 11.10 -1.83 -11.76
C LEU A 65 12.04 -3.02 -11.61
N LEU A 66 13.00 -2.93 -10.70
CA LEU A 66 14.02 -3.96 -10.47
C LEU A 66 13.40 -5.30 -10.08
N PHE A 67 12.69 -5.32 -8.96
CA PHE A 67 12.13 -6.58 -8.42
C PHE A 67 10.93 -7.08 -9.22
N GLY A 68 10.16 -6.20 -9.86
CA GLY A 68 9.11 -6.58 -10.78
C GLY A 68 9.64 -7.33 -11.99
N VAL A 69 10.68 -6.81 -12.63
CA VAL A 69 11.37 -7.47 -13.74
C VAL A 69 11.99 -8.80 -13.31
N LEU A 70 12.69 -8.83 -12.17
CA LEU A 70 13.28 -10.06 -11.63
C LEU A 70 12.19 -11.10 -11.36
N SER A 71 11.04 -10.69 -10.82
CA SER A 71 9.94 -11.61 -10.51
C SER A 71 9.26 -12.18 -11.74
N ASP A 72 9.10 -11.40 -12.82
CA ASP A 72 8.54 -11.89 -14.06
C ASP A 72 9.50 -12.84 -14.80
N ARG A 73 10.81 -12.69 -14.61
CA ARG A 73 11.82 -13.53 -15.26
C ARG A 73 12.19 -14.77 -14.45
N PHE A 74 12.39 -14.65 -13.14
CA PHE A 74 12.99 -15.71 -12.30
C PHE A 74 11.99 -16.37 -11.33
N GLY A 75 10.74 -15.96 -11.34
CA GLY A 75 9.70 -16.42 -10.42
C GLY A 75 9.38 -15.41 -9.35
N ARG A 76 8.27 -15.64 -8.64
CA ARG A 76 7.80 -14.72 -7.59
C ARG A 76 8.56 -14.91 -6.29
N ARG A 77 8.84 -16.17 -5.97
CA ARG A 77 9.38 -16.57 -4.68
C ARG A 77 10.79 -16.06 -4.43
N ILE A 78 11.73 -16.27 -5.38
CA ILE A 78 13.14 -15.90 -5.20
C ILE A 78 13.33 -14.37 -5.11
N PRO A 79 12.78 -13.55 -6.02
CA PRO A 79 12.89 -12.10 -5.91
C PRO A 79 12.22 -11.53 -4.67
N LEU A 80 11.08 -12.10 -4.23
CA LEU A 80 10.44 -11.69 -2.97
C LEU A 80 11.34 -11.95 -1.77
N MET A 81 11.94 -13.14 -1.67
CA MET A 81 12.92 -13.46 -0.62
C MET A 81 14.13 -12.53 -0.64
N ALA A 82 14.71 -12.32 -1.83
CA ALA A 82 15.87 -11.45 -1.99
C ALA A 82 15.54 -10.00 -1.57
N ASN A 83 14.36 -9.53 -1.92
CA ASN A 83 13.88 -8.20 -1.55
C ASN A 83 13.67 -8.07 -0.03
N VAL A 84 13.02 -9.06 0.59
CA VAL A 84 12.81 -9.08 2.05
C VAL A 84 14.14 -9.07 2.80
N ILE A 85 15.09 -9.87 2.38
CA ILE A 85 16.45 -9.88 2.98
C ILE A 85 17.14 -8.53 2.77
N TYR A 86 17.05 -7.97 1.55
CA TYR A 86 17.65 -6.69 1.22
C TYR A 86 17.15 -5.57 2.13
N PHE A 87 15.84 -5.35 2.21
CA PHE A 87 15.33 -4.24 3.01
C PHE A 87 15.53 -4.48 4.52
N SER A 88 15.47 -5.73 5.00
CA SER A 88 15.78 -6.07 6.40
C SER A 88 17.21 -5.70 6.78
N ILE A 89 18.19 -5.94 5.90
CA ILE A 89 19.59 -5.55 6.13
C ILE A 89 19.73 -4.04 6.16
N ILE A 90 19.07 -3.33 5.24
CA ILE A 90 19.12 -1.88 5.18
C ILE A 90 18.46 -1.26 6.40
N GLU A 91 17.31 -1.79 6.84
CA GLU A 91 16.61 -1.29 8.02
C GLU A 91 17.44 -1.52 9.29
N LEU A 92 18.03 -2.71 9.43
CA LEU A 92 18.98 -2.99 10.50
C LEU A 92 20.15 -1.96 10.50
N ALA A 93 20.71 -1.68 9.33
CA ALA A 93 21.79 -0.72 9.17
C ALA A 93 21.36 0.72 9.54
N CYS A 94 20.10 1.11 9.32
CA CYS A 94 19.56 2.40 9.76
C CYS A 94 19.72 2.59 11.28
N GLY A 95 19.54 1.53 12.08
CA GLY A 95 19.73 1.55 13.51
C GLY A 95 21.19 1.77 13.96
N PHE A 96 22.16 1.56 13.08
CA PHE A 96 23.60 1.80 13.31
C PHE A 96 24.13 3.05 12.62
N ALA A 97 23.28 3.85 11.97
CA ALA A 97 23.69 5.06 11.26
C ALA A 97 24.42 6.04 12.20
N PRO A 98 25.67 6.44 11.89
CA PRO A 98 26.46 7.32 12.73
C PRO A 98 26.12 8.79 12.53
N ASN A 99 25.49 9.16 11.43
CA ASN A 99 25.15 10.55 11.08
C ASN A 99 23.99 10.60 10.09
N TYR A 100 23.46 11.80 9.89
CA TYR A 100 22.34 12.08 8.99
C TYR A 100 22.59 11.64 7.54
N THR A 101 23.78 11.86 7.00
CA THR A 101 24.07 11.54 5.58
C THR A 101 24.00 10.04 5.33
N VAL A 102 24.61 9.22 6.21
CA VAL A 102 24.52 7.76 6.12
C VAL A 102 23.07 7.31 6.29
N PHE A 103 22.35 7.87 7.27
CA PHE A 103 20.95 7.58 7.48
C PHE A 103 20.09 7.89 6.24
N LEU A 104 20.29 9.06 5.61
CA LEU A 104 19.58 9.47 4.38
C LEU A 104 19.83 8.49 3.22
N ILE A 105 21.08 8.08 3.02
CA ILE A 105 21.44 7.10 1.99
C ILE A 105 20.75 5.76 2.26
N LEU A 106 20.78 5.27 3.50
CA LEU A 106 20.12 4.04 3.87
C LEU A 106 18.60 4.12 3.68
N ARG A 107 17.95 5.25 3.99
CA ARG A 107 16.52 5.47 3.73
C ARG A 107 16.18 5.48 2.23
N ALA A 108 17.04 6.04 1.39
CA ALA A 108 16.88 5.96 -0.06
C ALA A 108 17.00 4.51 -0.57
N LEU A 109 17.99 3.75 -0.08
CA LEU A 109 18.17 2.34 -0.40
C LEU A 109 16.99 1.49 0.12
N PHE A 110 16.49 1.76 1.33
CA PHE A 110 15.27 1.13 1.85
C PHE A 110 14.09 1.34 0.91
N GLY A 111 13.95 2.54 0.32
CA GLY A 111 12.93 2.84 -0.68
C GLY A 111 12.95 1.89 -1.88
N ILE A 112 14.13 1.45 -2.34
CA ILE A 112 14.23 0.44 -3.40
C ILE A 112 13.62 -0.89 -2.95
N GLY A 113 13.91 -1.34 -1.72
CA GLY A 113 13.31 -2.56 -1.15
C GLY A 113 11.78 -2.44 -1.06
N MET A 114 11.32 -1.39 -0.39
CA MET A 114 9.90 -1.12 -0.21
C MET A 114 9.13 -1.06 -1.54
N GLY A 115 9.74 -0.47 -2.58
CA GLY A 115 9.13 -0.39 -3.90
C GLY A 115 8.92 -1.73 -4.57
N GLY A 116 9.82 -2.70 -4.33
CA GLY A 116 9.79 -4.02 -4.93
C GLY A 116 8.84 -5.01 -4.24
N GLU A 117 8.60 -4.84 -2.96
CA GLU A 117 7.87 -5.81 -2.13
C GLU A 117 6.42 -5.98 -2.58
N TRP A 118 5.65 -4.88 -2.58
CA TRP A 118 4.20 -4.94 -2.79
C TRP A 118 3.80 -5.59 -4.12
N GLY A 119 4.47 -5.24 -5.23
CA GLY A 119 4.13 -5.77 -6.55
C GLY A 119 4.34 -7.27 -6.65
N VAL A 120 5.47 -7.77 -6.13
CA VAL A 120 5.83 -9.19 -6.15
C VAL A 120 4.98 -9.98 -5.16
N GLY A 121 4.78 -9.46 -3.93
CA GLY A 121 3.94 -10.07 -2.91
C GLY A 121 2.47 -10.16 -3.32
N ALA A 122 1.91 -9.08 -3.89
CA ALA A 122 0.55 -9.07 -4.40
C ALA A 122 0.37 -10.04 -5.58
N SER A 123 1.30 -10.10 -6.53
CA SER A 123 1.20 -11.03 -7.65
C SER A 123 1.27 -12.48 -7.17
N LEU A 124 2.19 -12.83 -6.28
CA LEU A 124 2.30 -14.17 -5.70
C LEU A 124 0.99 -14.58 -4.98
N ALA A 125 0.46 -13.70 -4.14
CA ALA A 125 -0.78 -13.95 -3.39
C ALA A 125 -2.00 -14.12 -4.32
N MET A 126 -2.16 -13.22 -5.32
CA MET A 126 -3.30 -13.25 -6.23
C MET A 126 -3.23 -14.41 -7.23
N GLU A 127 -2.04 -14.78 -7.69
CA GLU A 127 -1.83 -15.95 -8.57
C GLU A 127 -2.12 -17.27 -7.84
N ALA A 128 -1.80 -17.36 -6.55
CA ALA A 128 -2.11 -18.54 -5.73
C ALA A 128 -3.58 -18.60 -5.29
N ALA A 129 -4.27 -17.45 -5.25
CA ALA A 129 -5.64 -17.36 -4.74
C ALA A 129 -6.67 -17.95 -5.73
N PRO A 130 -7.62 -18.80 -5.25
CA PRO A 130 -8.73 -19.24 -6.07
C PRO A 130 -9.57 -18.05 -6.54
N PRO A 131 -10.05 -18.02 -7.82
CA PRO A 131 -10.76 -16.87 -8.39
C PRO A 131 -11.90 -16.35 -7.50
N ARG A 132 -12.67 -17.24 -6.88
CA ARG A 132 -13.81 -16.90 -6.00
C ARG A 132 -13.45 -16.28 -4.65
N TRP A 133 -12.16 -16.28 -4.25
CA TRP A 133 -11.69 -15.74 -2.98
C TRP A 133 -10.71 -14.58 -3.14
N ARG A 134 -10.35 -14.25 -4.37
CA ARG A 134 -9.31 -13.24 -4.65
C ARG A 134 -9.63 -11.87 -4.06
N GLY A 135 -10.89 -11.43 -4.09
CA GLY A 135 -11.26 -10.13 -3.56
C GLY A 135 -11.12 -10.04 -2.05
N ILE A 136 -11.60 -11.05 -1.31
CA ILE A 136 -11.44 -11.06 0.15
C ILE A 136 -9.96 -11.20 0.54
N LEU A 137 -9.21 -12.05 -0.17
CA LEU A 137 -7.77 -12.22 0.08
C LEU A 137 -6.95 -10.96 -0.29
N SER A 138 -7.40 -10.23 -1.31
CA SER A 138 -6.88 -8.91 -1.66
C SER A 138 -7.10 -7.90 -0.53
N GLY A 139 -8.31 -7.86 0.03
CA GLY A 139 -8.62 -7.00 1.18
C GLY A 139 -7.78 -7.36 2.42
N ILE A 140 -7.60 -8.63 2.70
CA ILE A 140 -6.72 -9.11 3.80
C ILE A 140 -5.27 -8.67 3.54
N LEU A 141 -4.74 -8.87 2.34
CA LEU A 141 -3.39 -8.45 1.97
C LEU A 141 -3.22 -6.94 2.19
N GLN A 142 -4.14 -6.14 1.67
CA GLN A 142 -4.07 -4.69 1.74
C GLN A 142 -4.20 -4.16 3.17
N SER A 143 -4.94 -4.83 4.06
CA SER A 143 -5.07 -4.46 5.47
C SER A 143 -3.74 -4.50 6.23
N GLY A 144 -2.73 -5.19 5.69
CA GLY A 144 -1.37 -5.23 6.22
C GLY A 144 -0.78 -3.84 6.42
N TYR A 145 -1.10 -2.87 5.54
CA TYR A 145 -0.62 -1.50 5.66
C TYR A 145 -1.09 -0.81 6.96
N SER A 146 -2.39 -0.87 7.25
CA SER A 146 -2.96 -0.32 8.48
C SER A 146 -2.46 -1.05 9.73
N ILE A 147 -2.27 -2.36 9.64
CA ILE A 147 -1.73 -3.17 10.76
C ILE A 147 -0.27 -2.80 11.00
N GLY A 148 0.54 -2.61 9.95
CA GLY A 148 1.93 -2.15 10.05
C GLY A 148 2.04 -0.79 10.76
N TYR A 149 1.16 0.16 10.41
CA TYR A 149 1.07 1.43 11.13
C TYR A 149 0.76 1.25 12.62
N LEU A 150 -0.23 0.43 12.96
CA LEU A 150 -0.59 0.15 14.35
C LEU A 150 0.58 -0.50 15.12
N LEU A 151 1.28 -1.43 14.52
CA LEU A 151 2.48 -2.05 15.11
C LEU A 151 3.60 -1.03 15.35
N ALA A 152 3.84 -0.11 14.41
CA ALA A 152 4.81 0.96 14.57
C ALA A 152 4.42 1.91 15.70
N ALA A 153 3.13 2.25 15.82
CA ALA A 153 2.62 3.07 16.93
C ALA A 153 2.79 2.38 18.29
N ILE A 154 2.52 1.07 18.37
CA ILE A 154 2.73 0.27 19.59
C ILE A 154 4.23 0.25 19.94
N ALA A 155 5.10 -0.03 18.98
CA ALA A 155 6.55 -0.02 19.21
C ALA A 155 7.05 1.35 19.65
N ALA A 156 6.55 2.45 19.07
CA ALA A 156 6.87 3.81 19.51
C ALA A 156 6.46 4.10 20.95
N ARG A 157 5.36 3.50 21.41
CA ARG A 157 4.88 3.66 22.79
C ARG A 157 5.62 2.78 23.80
N THR A 158 6.05 1.59 23.41
CA THR A 158 6.61 0.58 24.32
C THR A 158 8.13 0.47 24.25
N VAL A 159 8.71 0.54 23.06
CA VAL A 159 10.15 0.33 22.84
C VAL A 159 10.92 1.64 22.94
N LEU A 160 10.44 2.70 22.27
CA LEU A 160 11.15 3.98 22.19
C LEU A 160 11.45 4.62 23.54
N PRO A 161 10.53 4.65 24.53
CA PRO A 161 10.82 5.27 25.83
C PRO A 161 11.86 4.52 26.68
N ILE A 162 11.99 3.21 26.49
CA ILE A 162 12.82 2.33 27.33
C ILE A 162 14.20 2.13 26.71
N TRP A 163 14.27 1.86 25.40
CA TRP A 163 15.49 1.45 24.72
C TRP A 163 15.98 2.43 23.66
N GLY A 164 15.28 3.55 23.47
CA GLY A 164 15.61 4.57 22.48
C GLY A 164 15.24 4.18 21.05
N TRP A 165 15.73 4.97 20.08
CA TRP A 165 15.31 4.88 18.69
C TRP A 165 15.97 3.75 17.88
N ARG A 166 17.19 3.34 18.22
CA ARG A 166 17.96 2.33 17.48
C ARG A 166 17.26 0.96 17.44
N PRO A 167 16.77 0.42 18.55
CA PRO A 167 16.01 -0.84 18.54
C PRO A 167 14.73 -0.80 17.71
N MET A 168 14.15 0.37 17.47
CA MET A 168 13.00 0.49 16.56
C MET A 168 13.36 0.02 15.14
N PHE A 169 14.56 0.36 14.66
CA PHE A 169 15.08 -0.11 13.37
C PHE A 169 15.59 -1.56 13.40
N TRP A 170 16.07 -2.03 14.54
CA TRP A 170 16.48 -3.43 14.68
C TRP A 170 15.30 -4.40 14.63
N LEU A 171 14.13 -3.97 15.09
CA LEU A 171 12.89 -4.71 14.88
C LEU A 171 12.57 -4.89 13.38
N GLY A 172 12.98 -3.93 12.55
CA GLY A 172 12.92 -4.03 11.08
C GLY A 172 13.82 -5.12 10.46
N ALA A 173 14.64 -5.82 11.25
CA ALA A 173 15.32 -7.04 10.81
C ALA A 173 14.45 -8.31 10.91
N LEU A 174 13.34 -8.26 11.67
CA LEU A 174 12.41 -9.39 11.81
C LEU A 174 11.87 -9.93 10.49
N PRO A 175 11.63 -9.11 9.44
CA PRO A 175 11.25 -9.61 8.13
C PRO A 175 12.22 -10.62 7.52
N ALA A 176 13.50 -10.63 7.90
CA ALA A 176 14.44 -11.65 7.46
C ALA A 176 13.97 -13.08 7.82
N LEU A 177 13.26 -13.26 8.94
CA LEU A 177 12.65 -14.54 9.32
C LEU A 177 11.52 -14.93 8.34
N LEU A 178 10.81 -13.93 7.77
CA LEU A 178 9.81 -14.16 6.75
C LEU A 178 10.44 -14.71 5.46
N ALA A 179 11.66 -14.29 5.10
CA ALA A 179 12.36 -14.85 3.94
C ALA A 179 12.62 -16.36 4.13
N LEU A 180 12.98 -16.80 5.34
CA LEU A 180 13.14 -18.21 5.66
C LEU A 180 11.80 -18.97 5.58
N TYR A 181 10.72 -18.37 6.07
CA TYR A 181 9.38 -18.94 5.94
C TYR A 181 8.96 -19.07 4.46
N ILE A 182 9.19 -18.05 3.64
CA ILE A 182 8.89 -18.08 2.20
C ILE A 182 9.69 -19.21 1.54
N ARG A 183 10.99 -19.36 1.88
CA ARG A 183 11.85 -20.42 1.34
C ARG A 183 11.32 -21.81 1.64
N THR A 184 10.77 -22.05 2.82
CA THR A 184 10.40 -23.39 3.28
C THR A 184 8.96 -23.76 2.98
N LYS A 185 8.04 -22.81 2.94
CA LYS A 185 6.59 -23.07 2.92
C LYS A 185 5.86 -22.57 1.67
N VAL A 186 6.39 -21.54 0.99
CA VAL A 186 5.69 -20.94 -0.14
C VAL A 186 6.12 -21.62 -1.44
N PRO A 187 5.19 -22.23 -2.21
CA PRO A 187 5.50 -22.76 -3.54
C PRO A 187 5.67 -21.62 -4.55
N GLU A 188 6.37 -21.90 -5.64
CA GLU A 188 6.42 -20.98 -6.77
C GLU A 188 5.06 -20.92 -7.49
N SER A 189 4.74 -19.79 -8.11
CA SER A 189 3.49 -19.56 -8.81
C SER A 189 3.35 -20.47 -10.05
N GLU A 190 2.31 -21.28 -10.09
CA GLU A 190 1.94 -22.08 -11.28
C GLU A 190 1.62 -21.16 -12.47
N ALA A 191 0.95 -20.03 -12.22
CA ALA A 191 0.60 -19.08 -13.27
C ALA A 191 1.85 -18.46 -13.91
N TRP A 192 2.87 -18.13 -13.11
CA TRP A 192 4.14 -17.66 -13.63
C TRP A 192 4.85 -18.73 -14.46
N GLN A 193 4.87 -19.98 -14.00
CA GLN A 193 5.51 -21.08 -14.74
C GLN A 193 4.93 -21.24 -16.16
N GLN A 194 3.64 -21.01 -16.34
CA GLN A 194 2.95 -21.10 -17.63
C GLN A 194 3.14 -19.86 -18.52
N HIS A 195 3.46 -18.69 -17.95
CA HIS A 195 3.53 -17.41 -18.66
C HIS A 195 4.89 -16.71 -18.47
N ARG A 196 5.91 -17.47 -18.16
CA ARG A 196 7.27 -16.96 -17.90
C ARG A 196 7.77 -16.09 -19.06
N ALA A 197 8.38 -14.95 -18.75
CA ALA A 197 9.06 -14.11 -19.71
C ALA A 197 10.32 -14.81 -20.25
N GLU A 198 10.43 -14.96 -21.56
CA GLU A 198 11.56 -15.62 -22.21
C GLU A 198 12.84 -14.79 -22.12
N SER A 199 12.71 -13.47 -22.23
CA SER A 199 13.82 -12.52 -22.20
C SER A 199 13.39 -11.16 -21.66
N MET A 200 14.36 -10.32 -21.30
CA MET A 200 14.12 -8.92 -20.95
C MET A 200 13.46 -8.15 -22.09
N GLY A 201 13.93 -8.35 -23.32
CA GLY A 201 13.35 -7.71 -24.51
C GLY A 201 11.90 -8.13 -24.75
N HIS A 202 11.54 -9.40 -24.46
CA HIS A 202 10.16 -9.85 -24.49
C HIS A 202 9.29 -9.10 -23.47
N LEU A 203 9.74 -9.03 -22.22
CA LEU A 203 9.01 -8.33 -21.15
C LEU A 203 8.78 -6.84 -21.47
N LEU A 204 9.81 -6.12 -21.92
CA LEU A 204 9.69 -4.71 -22.31
C LEU A 204 8.73 -4.54 -23.49
N ARG A 205 8.74 -5.45 -24.45
CA ARG A 205 7.79 -5.45 -25.59
C ARG A 205 6.37 -5.67 -25.09
N VAL A 206 6.13 -6.62 -24.18
CA VAL A 206 4.80 -6.87 -23.59
C VAL A 206 4.27 -5.63 -22.90
N VAL A 207 5.10 -4.95 -22.09
CA VAL A 207 4.71 -3.69 -21.42
C VAL A 207 4.43 -2.60 -22.46
N ALA A 208 5.31 -2.42 -23.45
CA ALA A 208 5.12 -1.44 -24.52
C ALA A 208 3.84 -1.70 -25.34
N THR A 209 3.53 -2.93 -25.65
CA THR A 209 2.28 -3.30 -26.38
C THR A 209 1.04 -3.05 -25.51
N ASN A 210 1.14 -3.16 -24.19
CA ASN A 210 0.05 -2.92 -23.24
C ASN A 210 0.08 -1.52 -22.63
N TRP A 211 0.75 -0.54 -23.23
CA TRP A 211 0.97 0.80 -22.67
C TRP A 211 -0.30 1.53 -22.24
N LYS A 212 -1.40 1.41 -23.03
CA LYS A 212 -2.70 2.01 -22.69
C LYS A 212 -3.25 1.47 -21.37
N ARG A 213 -3.12 0.15 -21.17
CA ARG A 213 -3.53 -0.51 -19.93
C ARG A 213 -2.63 -0.10 -18.77
N PHE A 214 -1.32 -0.02 -19.00
CA PHE A 214 -0.37 0.43 -18.00
C PHE A 214 -0.65 1.88 -17.55
N ILE A 215 -0.92 2.81 -18.48
CA ILE A 215 -1.31 4.18 -18.15
C ILE A 215 -2.62 4.20 -17.35
N TYR A 216 -3.63 3.41 -17.75
CA TYR A 216 -4.86 3.29 -16.98
C TYR A 216 -4.58 2.87 -15.52
N LEU A 217 -3.73 1.87 -15.31
CA LEU A 217 -3.34 1.43 -13.97
C LEU A 217 -2.59 2.52 -13.21
N ALA A 218 -1.66 3.22 -13.84
CA ALA A 218 -0.89 4.30 -13.21
C ALA A 218 -1.80 5.48 -12.82
N VAL A 219 -2.73 5.91 -13.69
CA VAL A 219 -3.71 6.96 -13.38
C VAL A 219 -4.66 6.53 -12.27
N LEU A 220 -5.13 5.28 -12.29
CA LEU A 220 -5.94 4.71 -11.22
C LEU A 220 -5.20 4.80 -9.88
N MET A 221 -3.94 4.40 -9.86
CA MET A 221 -3.12 4.43 -8.64
C MET A 221 -2.82 5.86 -8.18
N THR A 222 -2.63 6.81 -9.11
CA THR A 222 -2.46 8.23 -8.76
C THR A 222 -3.70 8.76 -8.04
N LEU A 223 -4.88 8.56 -8.61
CA LEU A 223 -6.12 9.02 -8.00
C LEU A 223 -6.45 8.29 -6.69
N MET A 224 -6.15 7.00 -6.59
CA MET A 224 -6.28 6.24 -5.34
C MET A 224 -5.34 6.77 -4.25
N ALA A 225 -4.11 7.15 -4.62
CA ALA A 225 -3.16 7.75 -3.69
C ALA A 225 -3.61 9.17 -3.28
N CYS A 226 -4.13 9.99 -4.21
CA CYS A 226 -4.74 11.28 -3.89
C CYS A 226 -5.88 11.13 -2.88
N LEU A 227 -6.80 10.18 -3.09
CA LEU A 227 -7.89 9.86 -2.15
C LEU A 227 -7.36 9.49 -0.75
N SER A 228 -6.30 8.69 -0.69
CA SER A 228 -5.73 8.25 0.58
C SER A 228 -5.03 9.40 1.31
N HIS A 229 -4.14 10.12 0.63
CA HIS A 229 -3.40 11.24 1.21
C HIS A 229 -4.32 12.39 1.62
N GLY A 230 -5.28 12.75 0.77
CA GLY A 230 -6.23 13.83 1.05
C GLY A 230 -7.18 13.56 2.22
N THR A 231 -7.47 12.29 2.50
CA THR A 231 -8.33 11.95 3.66
C THR A 231 -7.56 11.69 4.95
N GLN A 232 -6.23 11.52 4.90
CA GLN A 232 -5.44 11.07 6.06
C GLN A 232 -4.42 12.08 6.55
N ASP A 233 -3.67 12.72 5.64
CA ASP A 233 -2.43 13.39 6.00
C ASP A 233 -2.67 14.70 6.76
N LEU A 234 -3.58 15.55 6.29
CA LEU A 234 -3.92 16.81 6.94
C LEU A 234 -5.10 16.69 7.93
N TYR A 235 -5.82 15.58 7.95
CA TYR A 235 -6.98 15.41 8.80
C TYR A 235 -6.67 15.47 10.31
N PRO A 236 -5.54 14.95 10.83
CA PRO A 236 -5.14 15.17 12.22
C PRO A 236 -4.97 16.64 12.59
N ASP A 237 -4.44 17.47 11.67
CA ASP A 237 -4.30 18.91 11.88
C ASP A 237 -5.67 19.62 11.82
N PHE A 238 -6.55 19.19 10.92
CA PHE A 238 -7.93 19.65 10.87
C PHE A 238 -8.66 19.43 12.21
N LEU A 239 -8.52 18.23 12.79
CA LEU A 239 -9.12 17.92 14.09
C LEU A 239 -8.57 18.80 15.22
N ARG A 240 -7.28 19.13 15.18
CA ARG A 240 -6.64 20.03 16.17
C ARG A 240 -7.06 21.48 15.96
N GLU A 241 -7.07 21.97 14.73
CA GLU A 241 -7.30 23.38 14.44
C GLU A 241 -8.77 23.76 14.47
N ILE A 242 -9.66 22.96 13.88
CA ILE A 242 -11.09 23.26 13.79
C ILE A 242 -11.84 22.76 15.01
N HIS A 243 -11.61 21.51 15.42
CA HIS A 243 -12.33 20.91 16.54
C HIS A 243 -11.63 21.09 17.89
N LYS A 244 -10.44 21.73 17.91
CA LYS A 244 -9.67 22.03 19.14
C LYS A 244 -9.37 20.81 20.01
N LEU A 245 -9.18 19.65 19.34
CA LEU A 245 -8.87 18.40 20.06
C LEU A 245 -7.40 18.35 20.50
N SER A 246 -7.17 17.73 21.67
CA SER A 246 -5.82 17.43 22.13
C SER A 246 -5.15 16.38 21.23
N ALA A 247 -3.81 16.40 21.19
CA ALA A 247 -3.03 15.42 20.41
C ALA A 247 -3.35 13.97 20.80
N SER A 248 -3.62 13.70 22.09
CA SER A 248 -4.02 12.37 22.55
C SER A 248 -5.36 11.92 21.94
N ARG A 249 -6.39 12.77 21.96
CA ARG A 249 -7.70 12.43 21.36
C ARG A 249 -7.61 12.24 19.86
N VAL A 250 -6.79 13.03 19.17
CA VAL A 250 -6.54 12.86 17.73
C VAL A 250 -5.88 11.50 17.47
N ALA A 251 -4.93 11.10 18.29
CA ALA A 251 -4.29 9.78 18.18
C ALA A 251 -5.29 8.63 18.42
N ASP A 252 -6.18 8.75 19.42
CA ASP A 252 -7.22 7.74 19.69
C ASP A 252 -8.18 7.60 18.49
N ILE A 253 -8.58 8.72 17.88
CA ILE A 253 -9.41 8.73 16.66
C ILE A 253 -8.65 8.08 15.50
N ALA A 254 -7.34 8.34 15.37
CA ALA A 254 -6.51 7.74 14.33
C ALA A 254 -6.42 6.21 14.47
N VAL A 255 -6.30 5.69 15.69
CA VAL A 255 -6.37 4.24 15.93
C VAL A 255 -7.72 3.67 15.53
N LEU A 256 -8.82 4.35 15.91
CA LEU A 256 -10.18 3.89 15.62
C LEU A 256 -10.45 3.81 14.11
N TYR A 257 -10.10 4.85 13.34
CA TYR A 257 -10.34 4.82 11.91
C TYR A 257 -9.39 3.85 11.17
N ASN A 258 -8.17 3.59 11.68
CA ASN A 258 -7.31 2.55 11.12
C ASN A 258 -7.86 1.13 11.36
N LEU A 259 -8.50 0.86 12.48
CA LEU A 259 -9.22 -0.40 12.69
C LEU A 259 -10.39 -0.55 11.72
N ALA A 260 -11.14 0.52 11.49
CA ALA A 260 -12.23 0.53 10.50
C ALA A 260 -11.71 0.36 9.06
N ALA A 261 -10.52 0.89 8.76
CA ALA A 261 -9.82 0.71 7.49
C ALA A 261 -9.59 -0.78 7.18
N VAL A 262 -9.13 -1.56 8.17
CA VAL A 262 -8.96 -3.02 8.04
C VAL A 262 -10.29 -3.70 7.71
N VAL A 263 -11.35 -3.35 8.44
CA VAL A 263 -12.70 -3.90 8.22
C VAL A 263 -13.22 -3.54 6.82
N GLY A 264 -13.06 -2.28 6.41
CA GLY A 264 -13.45 -1.79 5.09
C GLY A 264 -12.76 -2.54 3.95
N ALA A 265 -11.44 -2.72 4.03
CA ALA A 265 -10.67 -3.45 3.04
C ALA A 265 -11.20 -4.87 2.81
N VAL A 266 -11.54 -5.59 3.88
CA VAL A 266 -12.07 -6.96 3.80
C VAL A 266 -13.51 -6.97 3.26
N ILE A 267 -14.38 -6.07 3.75
CA ILE A 267 -15.80 -6.00 3.33
C ILE A 267 -15.91 -5.69 1.84
N PHE A 268 -15.27 -4.63 1.37
CA PHE A 268 -15.36 -4.23 -0.03
C PHE A 268 -14.55 -5.17 -0.94
N GLY A 269 -13.46 -5.75 -0.44
CA GLY A 269 -12.79 -6.86 -1.10
C GLY A 269 -13.74 -8.03 -1.35
N ALA A 270 -14.48 -8.48 -0.34
CA ALA A 270 -15.48 -9.54 -0.45
C ALA A 270 -16.67 -9.13 -1.35
N LEU A 271 -17.16 -7.88 -1.24
CA LEU A 271 -18.22 -7.36 -2.08
C LEU A 271 -17.83 -7.39 -3.57
N SER A 272 -16.56 -7.10 -3.87
CA SER A 272 -16.03 -7.12 -5.24
C SER A 272 -16.08 -8.50 -5.90
N GLU A 273 -16.15 -9.58 -5.12
CA GLU A 273 -16.34 -10.93 -5.64
C GLU A 273 -17.73 -11.13 -6.25
N ARG A 274 -18.74 -10.48 -5.72
CA ARG A 274 -20.12 -10.61 -6.19
C ARG A 274 -20.49 -9.54 -7.21
N ALA A 275 -20.16 -8.29 -6.92
CA ALA A 275 -20.55 -7.14 -7.73
C ALA A 275 -19.62 -6.89 -8.94
N GLY A 276 -18.37 -7.35 -8.90
CA GLY A 276 -17.28 -6.97 -9.81
C GLY A 276 -16.31 -5.98 -9.15
N ARG A 277 -15.07 -5.95 -9.65
CA ARG A 277 -13.99 -5.15 -9.04
C ARG A 277 -14.32 -3.67 -9.07
N ARG A 278 -14.71 -3.18 -10.23
CA ARG A 278 -15.07 -1.78 -10.46
C ARG A 278 -16.28 -1.35 -9.61
N LYS A 279 -17.33 -2.15 -9.60
CA LYS A 279 -18.54 -1.84 -8.81
C LYS A 279 -18.25 -1.89 -7.31
N GLY A 280 -17.40 -2.79 -6.85
CA GLY A 280 -16.96 -2.85 -5.45
C GLY A 280 -16.21 -1.58 -5.03
N MET A 281 -15.28 -1.10 -5.87
CA MET A 281 -14.59 0.18 -5.61
C MET A 281 -15.54 1.37 -5.67
N VAL A 282 -16.42 1.45 -6.68
CA VAL A 282 -17.42 2.54 -6.77
C VAL A 282 -18.35 2.57 -5.57
N ALA A 283 -18.76 1.42 -5.04
CA ALA A 283 -19.57 1.36 -3.81
C ALA A 283 -18.79 1.91 -2.59
N ALA A 284 -17.49 1.60 -2.47
CA ALA A 284 -16.63 2.15 -1.44
C ALA A 284 -16.45 3.68 -1.58
N LEU A 285 -16.22 4.16 -2.81
CA LEU A 285 -16.17 5.59 -3.12
C LEU A 285 -17.51 6.30 -2.84
N GLY A 286 -18.63 5.62 -3.09
CA GLY A 286 -19.97 6.10 -2.75
C GLY A 286 -20.15 6.31 -1.25
N LEU A 287 -19.62 5.41 -0.42
CA LEU A 287 -19.58 5.60 1.03
C LEU A 287 -18.76 6.86 1.40
N CYS A 288 -17.54 6.99 0.84
CA CYS A 288 -16.72 8.19 1.07
C CYS A 288 -17.48 9.47 0.70
N PHE A 289 -18.09 9.51 -0.50
CA PHE A 289 -18.82 10.65 -1.00
C PHE A 289 -19.98 11.06 -0.08
N LEU A 290 -20.76 10.09 0.39
CA LEU A 290 -21.89 10.32 1.31
C LEU A 290 -21.43 10.81 2.69
N VAL A 291 -20.22 10.46 3.10
CA VAL A 291 -19.68 10.85 4.40
C VAL A 291 -19.02 12.24 4.39
N ILE A 292 -18.62 12.77 3.22
CA ILE A 292 -17.95 14.09 3.11
C ILE A 292 -18.64 15.21 3.90
N PRO A 293 -19.97 15.42 3.81
CA PRO A 293 -20.63 16.49 4.56
C PRO A 293 -20.44 16.35 6.07
N LEU A 294 -20.51 15.13 6.59
CA LEU A 294 -20.31 14.85 8.01
C LEU A 294 -18.82 14.97 8.40
N TRP A 295 -17.92 14.53 7.52
CA TRP A 295 -16.49 14.48 7.75
C TRP A 295 -15.82 15.86 7.73
N ALA A 296 -16.21 16.73 6.79
CA ALA A 296 -15.64 18.06 6.64
C ALA A 296 -16.38 19.15 7.42
N PHE A 297 -17.71 19.03 7.59
CA PHE A 297 -18.54 20.08 8.17
C PHE A 297 -19.29 19.65 9.44
N GLY A 298 -19.20 18.36 9.81
CA GLY A 298 -19.90 17.85 10.99
C GLY A 298 -19.36 18.45 12.29
N ALA A 299 -20.27 18.75 13.21
CA ALA A 299 -19.93 19.24 14.54
C ALA A 299 -20.39 18.24 15.62
N GLY A 300 -19.72 18.28 16.78
CA GLY A 300 -20.06 17.43 17.90
C GLY A 300 -19.37 16.06 17.89
N LEU A 301 -19.40 15.39 19.03
CA LEU A 301 -18.62 14.18 19.30
C LEU A 301 -18.94 13.04 18.32
N LEU A 302 -20.24 12.85 18.00
CA LEU A 302 -20.64 11.76 17.11
C LEU A 302 -20.09 11.94 15.69
N ALA A 303 -20.11 13.15 15.15
CA ALA A 303 -19.54 13.45 13.83
C ALA A 303 -18.03 13.23 13.82
N ILE A 304 -17.32 13.74 14.84
CA ILE A 304 -15.87 13.64 14.98
C ILE A 304 -15.39 12.17 15.10
N LEU A 305 -16.18 11.30 15.70
CA LEU A 305 -15.83 9.89 15.84
C LEU A 305 -16.27 9.05 14.63
N LEU A 306 -17.52 9.21 14.17
CA LEU A 306 -18.10 8.35 13.16
C LEU A 306 -17.64 8.68 11.73
N ALA A 307 -17.49 9.98 11.43
CA ALA A 307 -17.15 10.38 10.07
C ALA A 307 -15.78 9.87 9.59
N PRO A 308 -14.66 10.05 10.35
CA PRO A 308 -13.37 9.49 9.91
C PRO A 308 -13.37 7.96 9.88
N VAL A 309 -14.12 7.29 10.74
CA VAL A 309 -14.30 5.83 10.74
C VAL A 309 -14.92 5.38 9.42
N LEU A 310 -16.06 5.97 9.03
CA LEU A 310 -16.75 5.64 7.78
C LEU A 310 -15.93 6.06 6.55
N MET A 311 -15.26 7.22 6.61
CA MET A 311 -14.38 7.67 5.53
C MET A 311 -13.27 6.67 5.28
N GLN A 312 -12.51 6.28 6.29
CA GLN A 312 -11.40 5.35 6.13
C GLN A 312 -11.86 3.91 5.83
N MET A 313 -13.04 3.53 6.28
CA MET A 313 -13.68 2.28 5.88
C MET A 313 -13.96 2.25 4.37
N GLY A 314 -14.40 3.37 3.78
CA GLY A 314 -14.60 3.52 2.34
C GLY A 314 -13.27 3.60 1.57
N VAL A 315 -12.35 4.46 1.99
CA VAL A 315 -11.03 4.64 1.35
C VAL A 315 -10.28 3.32 1.29
N GLN A 316 -10.09 2.68 2.42
CA GLN A 316 -9.37 1.40 2.47
C GLN A 316 -10.22 0.24 1.93
N GLY A 317 -11.54 0.40 1.89
CA GLY A 317 -12.44 -0.47 1.16
C GLY A 317 -12.13 -0.52 -0.33
N ALA A 318 -11.97 0.64 -0.96
CA ALA A 318 -11.53 0.73 -2.37
C ALA A 318 -10.12 0.16 -2.56
N TRP A 319 -9.17 0.49 -1.66
CA TRP A 319 -7.82 -0.05 -1.67
C TRP A 319 -7.78 -1.57 -1.52
N GLY A 320 -8.68 -2.17 -0.74
CA GLY A 320 -8.78 -3.62 -0.56
C GLY A 320 -9.04 -4.38 -1.86
N VAL A 321 -9.62 -3.72 -2.87
CA VAL A 321 -9.86 -4.30 -4.20
C VAL A 321 -8.66 -4.11 -5.14
N ILE A 322 -7.74 -3.18 -4.86
CA ILE A 322 -6.62 -2.83 -5.76
C ILE A 322 -5.71 -4.02 -6.07
N PRO A 323 -5.19 -4.81 -5.11
CA PRO A 323 -4.28 -5.89 -5.44
C PRO A 323 -4.85 -6.85 -6.48
N VAL A 324 -6.10 -7.27 -6.32
CA VAL A 324 -6.75 -8.18 -7.26
C VAL A 324 -7.04 -7.50 -8.59
N HIS A 325 -7.54 -6.27 -8.59
CA HIS A 325 -7.90 -5.55 -9.81
C HIS A 325 -6.70 -5.28 -10.71
N LEU A 326 -5.58 -4.82 -10.15
CA LEU A 326 -4.36 -4.59 -10.91
C LEU A 326 -3.79 -5.89 -11.49
N ASN A 327 -3.81 -6.98 -10.72
CA ASN A 327 -3.30 -8.28 -11.16
C ASN A 327 -4.20 -8.92 -12.24
N GLU A 328 -5.52 -8.79 -12.14
CA GLU A 328 -6.46 -9.29 -13.16
C GLU A 328 -6.35 -8.49 -14.47
N LEU A 329 -6.01 -7.20 -14.42
CA LEU A 329 -5.81 -6.36 -15.60
C LEU A 329 -4.41 -6.44 -16.19
N ALA A 330 -3.41 -6.82 -15.42
CA ALA A 330 -2.04 -6.92 -15.93
C ALA A 330 -1.91 -7.96 -17.06
N ALA A 331 -0.93 -7.74 -17.94
CA ALA A 331 -0.53 -8.74 -18.90
C ALA A 331 0.04 -9.97 -18.18
N ASP A 332 -0.30 -11.17 -18.67
CA ASP A 332 0.01 -12.41 -17.97
C ASP A 332 1.52 -12.62 -17.71
N THR A 333 2.35 -12.16 -18.65
CA THR A 333 3.81 -12.24 -18.55
C THR A 333 4.44 -11.14 -17.69
N ALA A 334 3.69 -10.06 -17.36
CA ALA A 334 4.20 -8.87 -16.67
C ALA A 334 3.43 -8.54 -15.38
N ARG A 335 2.87 -9.55 -14.69
CA ARG A 335 2.09 -9.35 -13.45
C ARG A 335 2.95 -8.91 -12.26
N GLY A 336 4.23 -9.26 -12.23
CA GLY A 336 5.14 -8.76 -11.19
C GLY A 336 5.50 -7.29 -11.40
N LEU A 337 5.71 -6.89 -12.67
CA LEU A 337 6.17 -5.55 -13.01
C LEU A 337 5.02 -4.53 -13.10
N MET A 338 3.99 -4.80 -13.91
CA MET A 338 2.98 -3.78 -14.24
C MET A 338 2.20 -3.26 -13.02
N PRO A 339 1.66 -4.11 -12.13
CA PRO A 339 0.95 -3.64 -10.93
C PRO A 339 1.85 -2.87 -9.97
N GLY A 340 3.03 -3.39 -9.67
CA GLY A 340 3.99 -2.79 -8.75
C GLY A 340 4.48 -1.43 -9.26
N LEU A 341 4.90 -1.35 -10.52
CA LEU A 341 5.39 -0.10 -11.11
C LEU A 341 4.27 0.95 -11.23
N ALA A 342 3.06 0.54 -11.65
CA ALA A 342 1.90 1.44 -11.70
C ALA A 342 1.57 2.01 -10.31
N TYR A 343 1.63 1.16 -9.27
CA TYR A 343 1.42 1.57 -7.88
C TYR A 343 2.44 2.64 -7.45
N GLN A 344 3.72 2.40 -7.66
CA GLN A 344 4.77 3.31 -7.20
C GLN A 344 4.80 4.63 -8.01
N LEU A 345 4.54 4.57 -9.31
CA LEU A 345 4.36 5.79 -10.11
C LEU A 345 3.13 6.57 -9.67
N GLY A 346 2.04 5.88 -9.33
CA GLY A 346 0.84 6.53 -8.79
C GLY A 346 1.13 7.31 -7.51
N ILE A 347 1.85 6.73 -6.55
CA ILE A 347 2.26 7.43 -5.33
C ILE A 347 3.17 8.62 -5.65
N LEU A 348 4.13 8.45 -6.57
CA LEU A 348 5.02 9.53 -6.97
C LEU A 348 4.25 10.71 -7.56
N PHE A 349 3.29 10.45 -8.46
CA PHE A 349 2.47 11.50 -9.07
C PHE A 349 1.46 12.13 -8.11
N ALA A 350 1.03 11.41 -7.08
CA ALA A 350 0.16 11.94 -6.03
C ALA A 350 0.92 12.72 -4.96
N SER A 351 2.25 12.74 -4.99
CA SER A 351 3.06 13.41 -3.96
C SER A 351 2.73 14.90 -3.73
N PRO A 352 2.20 15.69 -4.70
CA PRO A 352 1.80 17.06 -4.46
C PRO A 352 0.46 17.23 -3.71
N THR A 353 -0.29 16.15 -3.42
CA THR A 353 -1.64 16.21 -2.81
C THR A 353 -1.71 17.16 -1.62
N ASN A 354 -0.84 16.98 -0.62
CA ASN A 354 -0.84 17.82 0.58
C ASN A 354 -0.54 19.29 0.28
N THR A 355 0.30 19.57 -0.72
CA THR A 355 0.58 20.95 -1.16
C THR A 355 -0.65 21.57 -1.82
N VAL A 356 -1.35 20.81 -2.65
CA VAL A 356 -2.59 21.28 -3.31
C VAL A 356 -3.67 21.56 -2.26
N GLU A 357 -3.88 20.65 -1.31
CA GLU A 357 -4.85 20.85 -0.23
C GLU A 357 -4.50 22.04 0.65
N PHE A 358 -3.21 22.23 0.96
CA PHE A 358 -2.74 23.39 1.73
C PHE A 358 -3.05 24.70 0.99
N VAL A 359 -2.78 24.81 -0.30
CA VAL A 359 -3.11 25.97 -1.12
C VAL A 359 -4.62 26.20 -1.18
N LEU A 360 -5.40 25.14 -1.38
CA LEU A 360 -6.88 25.25 -1.35
C LEU A 360 -7.38 25.74 0.01
N ARG A 361 -6.78 25.27 1.09
CA ARG A 361 -7.10 25.71 2.46
C ARG A 361 -6.88 27.22 2.66
N GLU A 362 -5.79 27.78 2.13
CA GLU A 362 -5.51 29.22 2.24
C GLU A 362 -6.55 30.07 1.52
N HIS A 363 -7.13 29.58 0.41
CA HIS A 363 -8.08 30.32 -0.40
C HIS A 363 -9.55 30.12 0.01
N PHE A 364 -9.92 28.89 0.39
CA PHE A 364 -11.32 28.50 0.61
C PHE A 364 -11.65 28.10 2.05
N GLY A 365 -10.63 28.04 2.92
CA GLY A 365 -10.73 27.52 4.28
C GLY A 365 -10.64 25.99 4.34
N TYR A 366 -10.36 25.48 5.55
CA TYR A 366 -9.98 24.07 5.74
C TYR A 366 -11.06 23.09 5.31
N GLN A 367 -12.30 23.32 5.72
CA GLN A 367 -13.43 22.44 5.46
C GLN A 367 -13.72 22.29 3.95
N TRP A 368 -13.74 23.42 3.22
CA TRP A 368 -13.98 23.42 1.79
C TRP A 368 -12.80 22.89 0.99
N ALA A 369 -11.56 23.05 1.48
CA ALA A 369 -10.39 22.47 0.86
C ALA A 369 -10.45 20.94 0.88
N LEU A 370 -10.67 20.36 2.06
CA LEU A 370 -10.80 18.92 2.23
C LEU A 370 -12.00 18.37 1.40
N ALA A 371 -13.19 18.96 1.55
CA ALA A 371 -14.37 18.48 0.85
C ALA A 371 -14.23 18.60 -0.67
N GLY A 372 -13.77 19.73 -1.17
CA GLY A 372 -13.64 20.00 -2.61
C GLY A 372 -12.60 19.12 -3.29
N PHE A 373 -11.44 18.91 -2.64
CA PHE A 373 -10.40 18.03 -3.14
C PHE A 373 -10.90 16.58 -3.26
N GLU A 374 -11.55 16.08 -2.21
CA GLU A 374 -12.04 14.71 -2.17
C GLU A 374 -13.24 14.48 -3.11
N ILE A 375 -14.16 15.42 -3.22
CA ILE A 375 -15.25 15.34 -4.21
C ILE A 375 -14.66 15.23 -5.62
N GLY A 376 -13.70 16.09 -5.97
CA GLY A 376 -13.03 16.05 -7.28
C GLY A 376 -12.34 14.71 -7.53
N THR A 377 -11.57 14.23 -6.56
CA THR A 377 -10.85 12.96 -6.63
C THR A 377 -11.81 11.76 -6.79
N ILE A 378 -12.88 11.69 -5.99
CA ILE A 378 -13.88 10.63 -6.05
C ILE A 378 -14.61 10.63 -7.40
N LEU A 379 -14.99 11.80 -7.92
CA LEU A 379 -15.67 11.90 -9.22
C LEU A 379 -14.75 11.46 -10.37
N LEU A 380 -13.47 11.85 -10.35
CA LEU A 380 -12.49 11.40 -11.33
C LEU A 380 -12.25 9.89 -11.25
N LEU A 381 -12.13 9.32 -10.04
CA LEU A 381 -12.03 7.87 -9.83
C LEU A 381 -13.27 7.14 -10.33
N ALA A 382 -14.45 7.61 -9.99
CA ALA A 382 -15.70 7.00 -10.44
C ALA A 382 -15.82 7.01 -11.97
N LEU A 383 -15.46 8.11 -12.62
CA LEU A 383 -15.43 8.24 -14.08
C LEU A 383 -14.39 7.28 -14.71
N LEU A 384 -13.18 7.23 -14.14
CA LEU A 384 -12.12 6.34 -14.60
C LEU A 384 -12.55 4.87 -14.49
N LEU A 385 -13.12 4.48 -13.35
CA LEU A 385 -13.63 3.13 -13.11
C LEU A 385 -14.81 2.80 -14.02
N TRP A 386 -15.70 3.75 -14.28
CA TRP A 386 -16.84 3.53 -15.17
C TRP A 386 -16.40 3.21 -16.60
N ARG A 387 -15.36 3.87 -17.10
CA ARG A 387 -14.79 3.63 -18.44
C ARG A 387 -13.77 2.50 -18.47
N GLY A 388 -13.28 2.07 -17.31
CA GLY A 388 -12.23 1.05 -17.20
C GLY A 388 -12.68 -0.34 -17.60
N ALA A 389 -11.72 -1.25 -17.75
CA ALA A 389 -12.00 -2.67 -18.01
C ALA A 389 -12.37 -3.41 -16.72
N GLU A 390 -13.28 -4.38 -16.82
CA GLU A 390 -13.58 -5.34 -15.75
C GLU A 390 -12.95 -6.68 -16.13
N ALA A 391 -12.20 -7.27 -15.20
CA ALA A 391 -11.53 -8.54 -15.43
C ALA A 391 -11.78 -9.56 -14.30
N ARG A 392 -12.89 -9.38 -13.56
CA ARG A 392 -13.27 -10.28 -12.46
C ARG A 392 -13.30 -11.73 -12.91
N GLY A 393 -12.64 -12.57 -12.13
CA GLY A 393 -12.64 -14.02 -12.36
C GLY A 393 -11.73 -14.50 -13.48
N LYS A 394 -10.88 -13.61 -14.04
CA LYS A 394 -9.87 -13.99 -15.02
C LYS A 394 -9.08 -15.19 -14.53
N SER A 395 -9.02 -16.28 -15.33
CA SER A 395 -8.11 -17.38 -15.05
C SER A 395 -6.67 -16.91 -15.28
N PHE A 396 -5.81 -17.19 -14.31
CA PHE A 396 -4.37 -16.95 -14.46
C PHE A 396 -3.63 -18.17 -15.01
N LEU A 397 -4.30 -19.32 -15.02
CA LEU A 397 -3.80 -20.55 -15.64
C LEU A 397 -4.35 -20.66 -17.05
N ARG A 398 -3.55 -21.20 -17.97
CA ARG A 398 -4.05 -21.59 -19.29
C ARG A 398 -5.10 -22.66 -19.08
N SER A 399 -6.25 -22.57 -19.76
CA SER A 399 -7.16 -23.70 -19.85
C SER A 399 -6.40 -24.84 -20.53
N ALA A 400 -6.43 -26.04 -19.94
CA ALA A 400 -6.08 -27.22 -20.71
C ALA A 400 -6.93 -27.19 -21.95
N ALA A 401 -6.32 -27.27 -23.14
CA ALA A 401 -7.08 -27.48 -24.36
C ALA A 401 -7.92 -28.73 -24.12
N PRO A 402 -9.21 -28.75 -24.48
CA PRO A 402 -9.93 -30.02 -24.51
C PRO A 402 -9.20 -30.92 -25.53
N ASP A 403 -8.75 -32.09 -25.05
CA ASP A 403 -8.23 -33.17 -25.86
C ASP A 403 -9.26 -33.66 -26.89
#